data_7e48fd4a43e158cb5e8b05f62457c053
#
_entry.id   7e48fd4a43e158cb5e8b05f62457c053
#
_cell.length_a   1.000
_cell.length_b   1.000
_cell.length_c   1.000
_cell.angle_alpha   90.00
_cell.angle_beta   90.00
_cell.angle_gamma   90.00
#
_symmetry.space_group_name_H-M   'P 1'
#
loop_
_entity.id
_entity.type
_entity.pdbx_description
1 polymer ?
#
loop_
_entity_poly.entity_id
_entity_poly.type
_entity_poly.pdbx_seq_one_letter_code
_entity_poly.pdbx_strand_id
1 'polypeptide(L)'
;MTGGRWYRPPDRVGLQIFRTKSIDAVLAQTEQEGASLRKVLGPWSLVALGVGAIIGTGIFATIGTASAGDANRPGAGPALMASFVLTAVVCSFTALCYAEFASMVPVAGSAYTYAYATLGELAAWIIGWDLLLEYAIGNTAVAISWAGYADAFLRGLGVTLPRWLVTDYRTASASRDILASAPHVLGVPIVFNVLAMGIVAVVTIVLVWGVKESARLNAVMVGVKLLVLAFFVLACTRFVRTENWHPFAPNGFAGVGAGAAVIFFAYIGFDAVSTCAEECEDPGRDMPRGIIGSLLLCTVIYVIVAAVFSGLVPYPALVRLDPSRRAEALAVAMEYVAMPGWAVGVVALGSVVAQTAVLLVFQLGQPRILFAMARDGLLPPVFARVHPSYGTPHVSTILTGVLVGVVSAVASIDEMVDLTNIGTLFAFMLVCIGIIILRFREPDRHRPFRVPFGPLVVPLLGLASCLFLVAYLPPTSWMRFIGWLFAGLVIYGAYGFRRSRQHQHRSQRGETGRR
;
A
#
# COMPACT_ATOMS: atom_id res chain seq x y z
N MET A 1 -26.52 -16.19 43.16
CA MET A 1 -25.36 -16.48 44.00
C MET A 1 -24.39 -17.25 43.13
N THR A 2 -23.26 -16.77 42.74
CA THR A 2 -22.22 -15.95 43.30
C THR A 2 -21.52 -15.18 42.18
N GLY A 3 -21.36 -13.88 42.32
CA GLY A 3 -20.69 -13.01 41.35
C GLY A 3 -19.20 -13.16 41.43
N GLY A 4 -18.60 -13.58 40.34
CA GLY A 4 -17.17 -13.47 40.10
C GLY A 4 -16.76 -12.03 39.81
N ARG A 5 -16.34 -11.30 40.84
CA ARG A 5 -15.61 -10.03 40.68
C ARG A 5 -14.25 -10.32 40.09
N TRP A 6 -14.10 -10.11 38.78
CA TRP A 6 -12.81 -10.15 38.14
C TRP A 6 -11.97 -8.98 38.66
N TYR A 7 -10.83 -9.31 39.19
CA TYR A 7 -9.77 -8.47 39.76
C TYR A 7 -9.41 -7.34 38.81
N ARG A 8 -9.59 -6.08 39.25
CA ARG A 8 -9.07 -4.88 38.59
C ARG A 8 -7.70 -4.58 39.23
N PRO A 9 -6.57 -4.71 38.50
CA PRO A 9 -5.29 -4.24 39.01
C PRO A 9 -5.27 -2.71 39.07
N PRO A 10 -4.51 -2.13 40.03
CA PRO A 10 -4.43 -0.69 40.26
C PRO A 10 -3.69 0.05 39.13
N ASP A 11 -4.05 1.32 38.96
CA ASP A 11 -3.56 2.26 37.95
C ASP A 11 -2.04 2.50 38.05
N ARG A 12 -1.25 1.73 37.31
CA ARG A 12 0.16 2.02 37.08
C ARG A 12 0.35 2.51 35.63
N VAL A 13 1.18 3.53 35.43
CA VAL A 13 1.50 4.17 34.13
C VAL A 13 1.84 3.17 33.03
N GLY A 14 2.45 2.01 33.37
CA GLY A 14 2.75 0.91 32.45
C GLY A 14 1.54 0.15 31.90
N LEU A 15 0.34 0.28 32.52
CA LEU A 15 -0.88 -0.42 32.07
C LEU A 15 -1.69 0.41 31.07
N GLN A 16 -1.39 1.69 30.89
CA GLN A 16 -2.12 2.58 29.97
C GLN A 16 -1.82 2.24 28.50
N ILE A 17 -0.60 1.84 28.20
CA ILE A 17 -0.10 1.53 26.86
C ILE A 17 -0.82 0.32 26.25
N PHE A 18 -1.26 -0.62 27.10
CA PHE A 18 -1.95 -1.86 26.70
C PHE A 18 -3.49 -1.76 26.81
N ARG A 19 -4.05 -0.56 26.88
CA ARG A 19 -5.52 -0.40 26.92
C ARG A 19 -6.12 -0.73 25.57
N THR A 20 -7.00 -1.72 25.55
CA THR A 20 -7.78 -2.12 24.39
C THR A 20 -9.16 -1.48 24.39
N LYS A 21 -9.67 -1.11 23.22
CA LYS A 21 -11.10 -0.86 23.01
C LYS A 21 -11.79 -2.22 22.91
N SER A 22 -12.87 -2.47 23.66
CA SER A 22 -13.63 -3.70 23.44
C SER A 22 -14.23 -3.67 22.02
N ILE A 23 -14.26 -4.83 21.36
CA ILE A 23 -14.84 -4.95 20.01
C ILE A 23 -16.29 -4.48 20.02
N ASP A 24 -17.04 -4.79 21.08
CA ASP A 24 -18.44 -4.38 21.23
C ASP A 24 -18.58 -2.85 21.35
N ALA A 25 -17.63 -2.16 21.98
CA ALA A 25 -17.61 -0.70 22.01
C ALA A 25 -17.27 -0.08 20.65
N VAL A 26 -16.44 -0.74 19.86
CA VAL A 26 -16.12 -0.33 18.48
C VAL A 26 -17.35 -0.50 17.58
N LEU A 27 -18.06 -1.62 17.67
CA LEU A 27 -19.30 -1.88 16.94
C LEU A 27 -20.43 -0.91 17.34
N ALA A 28 -20.58 -0.63 18.65
CA ALA A 28 -21.59 0.32 19.13
C ALA A 28 -21.33 1.77 18.67
N GLN A 29 -20.09 2.15 18.38
CA GLN A 29 -19.79 3.48 17.84
C GLN A 29 -20.28 3.64 16.39
N THR A 30 -20.23 2.61 15.57
CA THR A 30 -20.75 2.65 14.19
C THR A 30 -22.27 2.73 14.14
N GLU A 31 -22.97 2.17 15.12
CA GLU A 31 -24.43 2.25 15.23
C GLU A 31 -24.91 3.63 15.74
N GLN A 32 -24.13 4.33 16.57
CA GLN A 32 -24.52 5.62 17.16
C GLN A 32 -24.28 6.83 16.26
N GLU A 33 -23.38 6.77 15.27
CA GLU A 33 -23.04 7.89 14.42
C GLU A 33 -24.09 8.19 13.31
N GLY A 34 -25.24 7.54 13.31
CA GLY A 34 -26.43 7.92 12.52
C GLY A 34 -26.30 7.82 11.00
N ALA A 35 -25.17 7.31 10.51
CA ALA A 35 -24.88 7.10 9.11
C ALA A 35 -24.50 5.64 8.85
N SER A 36 -25.45 4.71 9.05
CA SER A 36 -25.26 3.35 8.55
C SER A 36 -25.08 3.41 7.04
N LEU A 37 -23.90 3.04 6.55
CA LEU A 37 -23.63 2.93 5.12
C LEU A 37 -24.59 1.89 4.51
N ARG A 38 -25.03 2.12 3.28
CA ARG A 38 -25.91 1.16 2.61
C ARG A 38 -25.12 -0.12 2.32
N LYS A 39 -25.61 -1.24 2.82
CA LYS A 39 -25.06 -2.57 2.52
C LYS A 39 -25.45 -2.95 1.09
N VAL A 40 -24.52 -2.81 0.16
CA VAL A 40 -24.74 -3.01 -1.30
C VAL A 40 -23.61 -3.84 -1.95
N LEU A 41 -22.56 -4.18 -1.19
CA LEU A 41 -21.40 -4.90 -1.70
C LEU A 41 -21.55 -6.39 -1.47
N GLY A 42 -21.83 -7.12 -2.53
CA GLY A 42 -21.75 -8.58 -2.56
C GLY A 42 -20.33 -9.09 -2.86
N PRO A 43 -20.10 -10.43 -2.87
CA PRO A 43 -18.77 -11.02 -2.96
C PRO A 43 -18.01 -10.63 -4.24
N TRP A 44 -18.68 -10.57 -5.38
CA TRP A 44 -18.05 -10.19 -6.66
C TRP A 44 -17.69 -8.72 -6.72
N SER A 45 -18.49 -7.84 -6.09
CA SER A 45 -18.17 -6.42 -5.96
C SER A 45 -16.93 -6.21 -5.10
N LEU A 46 -16.78 -6.99 -4.02
CA LEU A 46 -15.59 -6.97 -3.16
C LEU A 46 -14.35 -7.52 -3.88
N VAL A 47 -14.49 -8.60 -4.68
CA VAL A 47 -13.39 -9.08 -5.54
C VAL A 47 -12.97 -8.01 -6.54
N ALA A 48 -13.92 -7.39 -7.23
CA ALA A 48 -13.63 -6.33 -8.20
C ALA A 48 -12.96 -5.12 -7.54
N LEU A 49 -13.40 -4.73 -6.35
CA LEU A 49 -12.82 -3.66 -5.56
C LEU A 49 -11.38 -4.02 -5.15
N GLY A 50 -11.14 -5.24 -4.68
CA GLY A 50 -9.81 -5.73 -4.34
C GLY A 50 -8.87 -5.77 -5.54
N VAL A 51 -9.34 -6.26 -6.69
CA VAL A 51 -8.58 -6.21 -7.95
C VAL A 51 -8.23 -4.77 -8.33
N GLY A 52 -9.18 -3.85 -8.16
CA GLY A 52 -8.96 -2.42 -8.40
C GLY A 52 -7.92 -1.80 -7.47
N ALA A 53 -7.87 -2.21 -6.20
CA ALA A 53 -6.91 -1.75 -5.23
C ALA A 53 -5.51 -2.36 -5.44
N ILE A 54 -5.44 -3.66 -5.77
CA ILE A 54 -4.19 -4.41 -5.94
C ILE A 54 -3.50 -4.04 -7.27
N ILE A 55 -4.23 -4.03 -8.40
CA ILE A 55 -3.64 -3.74 -9.72
C ILE A 55 -3.33 -2.24 -9.84
N GLY A 56 -2.06 -1.91 -9.69
CA GLY A 56 -1.53 -0.55 -9.74
C GLY A 56 -0.08 -0.54 -10.20
N THR A 57 0.68 0.41 -9.71
CA THR A 57 2.10 0.63 -10.01
C THR A 57 2.96 -0.63 -9.85
N GLY A 58 2.57 -1.54 -8.95
CA GLY A 58 3.30 -2.78 -8.70
C GLY A 58 3.55 -3.58 -9.97
N ILE A 59 2.50 -3.90 -10.75
CA ILE A 59 2.67 -4.66 -11.98
C ILE A 59 3.21 -3.82 -13.14
N PHE A 60 2.92 -2.52 -13.16
CA PHE A 60 3.37 -1.65 -14.24
C PHE A 60 4.84 -1.25 -14.13
N ALA A 61 5.37 -1.03 -12.93
CA ALA A 61 6.71 -0.48 -12.70
C ALA A 61 7.66 -1.44 -11.99
N THR A 62 7.27 -2.03 -10.85
CA THR A 62 8.22 -2.82 -10.03
C THR A 62 8.71 -4.09 -10.70
N ILE A 63 8.00 -4.58 -11.72
CA ILE A 63 8.38 -5.74 -12.54
C ILE A 63 9.76 -5.55 -13.19
N GLY A 64 10.11 -4.33 -13.60
CA GLY A 64 11.41 -4.00 -14.20
C GLY A 64 12.54 -4.20 -13.21
N THR A 65 12.47 -3.56 -12.05
CA THR A 65 13.49 -3.66 -10.99
C THR A 65 13.54 -5.06 -10.39
N ALA A 66 12.41 -5.71 -10.15
CA ALA A 66 12.37 -7.07 -9.62
C ALA A 66 13.03 -8.09 -10.55
N SER A 67 12.87 -7.91 -11.87
CA SER A 67 13.50 -8.76 -12.87
C SER A 67 14.99 -8.46 -13.05
N ALA A 68 15.38 -7.18 -13.16
CA ALA A 68 16.75 -6.76 -13.43
C ALA A 68 17.66 -6.84 -12.18
N GLY A 69 17.10 -6.60 -11.00
CA GLY A 69 17.86 -6.31 -9.78
C GLY A 69 18.35 -4.86 -9.74
N ASP A 70 19.06 -4.52 -8.67
CA ASP A 70 19.68 -3.22 -8.46
C ASP A 70 21.10 -3.38 -7.87
N ALA A 71 21.73 -2.27 -7.45
CA ALA A 71 23.09 -2.31 -6.89
C ALA A 71 23.19 -3.11 -5.56
N ASN A 72 22.07 -3.32 -4.86
CA ASN A 72 22.04 -3.92 -3.52
C ASN A 72 21.52 -5.37 -3.54
N ARG A 73 20.87 -5.80 -4.62
CA ARG A 73 20.23 -7.12 -4.70
C ARG A 73 20.18 -7.68 -6.13
N PRO A 74 20.29 -9.01 -6.27
CA PRO A 74 20.20 -9.67 -7.55
C PRO A 74 18.77 -9.64 -8.12
N GLY A 75 18.63 -9.56 -9.44
CA GLY A 75 17.34 -9.67 -10.10
C GLY A 75 16.85 -11.12 -10.17
N ALA A 76 15.53 -11.29 -10.22
CA ALA A 76 14.90 -12.60 -10.39
C ALA A 76 15.08 -13.14 -11.82
N GLY A 77 15.28 -12.27 -12.81
CA GLY A 77 15.25 -12.66 -14.22
C GLY A 77 13.90 -13.29 -14.60
N PRO A 78 13.88 -14.34 -15.43
CA PRO A 78 12.67 -15.06 -15.78
C PRO A 78 11.95 -15.71 -14.59
N ALA A 79 12.68 -16.06 -13.52
CA ALA A 79 12.09 -16.59 -12.29
C ALA A 79 11.22 -15.57 -11.53
N LEU A 80 11.05 -14.36 -12.07
CA LEU A 80 10.07 -13.39 -11.57
C LEU A 80 8.65 -13.99 -11.46
N MET A 81 8.28 -14.92 -12.36
CA MET A 81 7.03 -15.69 -12.23
C MET A 81 6.95 -16.44 -10.89
N ALA A 82 8.05 -17.09 -10.49
CA ALA A 82 8.14 -17.77 -9.20
C ALA A 82 8.12 -16.78 -8.04
N SER A 83 8.73 -15.59 -8.20
CA SER A 83 8.66 -14.51 -7.21
C SER A 83 7.22 -14.07 -6.97
N PHE A 84 6.39 -13.89 -8.01
CA PHE A 84 4.96 -13.58 -7.85
C PHE A 84 4.20 -14.68 -7.09
N VAL A 85 4.44 -15.94 -7.42
CA VAL A 85 3.81 -17.07 -6.70
C VAL A 85 4.26 -17.10 -5.23
N LEU A 86 5.56 -16.91 -4.97
CA LEU A 86 6.09 -16.86 -3.61
C LEU A 86 5.45 -15.73 -2.79
N THR A 87 5.37 -14.54 -3.37
CA THR A 87 4.73 -13.38 -2.71
C THR A 87 3.24 -13.62 -2.48
N ALA A 88 2.54 -14.24 -3.43
CA ALA A 88 1.13 -14.61 -3.26
C ALA A 88 0.93 -15.57 -2.07
N VAL A 89 1.82 -16.54 -1.90
CA VAL A 89 1.79 -17.47 -0.75
C VAL A 89 1.98 -16.70 0.56
N VAL A 90 2.97 -15.79 0.62
CA VAL A 90 3.19 -14.92 1.79
C VAL A 90 1.94 -14.09 2.11
N CYS A 91 1.41 -13.40 1.11
CA CYS A 91 0.21 -12.58 1.26
C CYS A 91 -1.03 -13.40 1.64
N SER A 92 -1.13 -14.67 1.19
CA SER A 92 -2.29 -15.53 1.51
C SER A 92 -2.41 -15.81 3.00
N PHE A 93 -1.31 -16.03 3.72
CA PHE A 93 -1.35 -16.25 5.16
C PHE A 93 -1.86 -15.01 5.89
N THR A 94 -1.39 -13.85 5.51
CA THR A 94 -1.83 -12.58 6.10
C THR A 94 -3.26 -12.23 5.69
N ALA A 95 -3.62 -12.46 4.42
CA ALA A 95 -4.98 -12.23 3.92
C ALA A 95 -6.03 -13.06 4.67
N LEU A 96 -5.70 -14.31 5.05
CA LEU A 96 -6.55 -15.14 5.90
C LEU A 96 -6.74 -14.53 7.31
N CYS A 97 -5.68 -13.96 7.90
CA CYS A 97 -5.77 -13.26 9.18
C CYS A 97 -6.63 -11.99 9.09
N TYR A 98 -6.46 -11.20 8.02
CA TYR A 98 -7.32 -10.04 7.73
C TYR A 98 -8.78 -10.44 7.53
N ALA A 99 -9.03 -11.53 6.81
CA ALA A 99 -10.38 -12.06 6.57
C ALA A 99 -11.08 -12.45 7.87
N GLU A 100 -10.37 -13.05 8.84
CA GLU A 100 -10.92 -13.36 10.17
C GLU A 100 -11.28 -12.07 10.92
N PHE A 101 -10.38 -11.06 10.95
CA PHE A 101 -10.70 -9.77 11.57
C PHE A 101 -11.88 -9.08 10.92
N ALA A 102 -11.87 -8.93 9.60
CA ALA A 102 -12.91 -8.24 8.86
C ALA A 102 -14.29 -8.91 9.01
N SER A 103 -14.32 -10.25 9.17
CA SER A 103 -15.56 -10.99 9.42
C SER A 103 -16.14 -10.77 10.82
N MET A 104 -15.28 -10.51 11.84
CA MET A 104 -15.69 -10.30 13.23
C MET A 104 -15.95 -8.84 13.58
N VAL A 105 -15.19 -7.94 12.97
CA VAL A 105 -15.21 -6.50 13.27
C VAL A 105 -15.41 -5.76 11.95
N PRO A 106 -16.64 -5.75 11.41
CA PRO A 106 -16.96 -5.10 10.14
C PRO A 106 -17.04 -3.57 10.33
N VAL A 107 -15.87 -2.95 10.54
CA VAL A 107 -15.71 -1.50 10.75
C VAL A 107 -14.66 -0.96 9.79
N ALA A 108 -14.91 0.21 9.21
CA ALA A 108 -14.02 0.90 8.29
C ALA A 108 -12.80 1.51 9.02
N GLY A 109 -11.91 0.68 9.50
CA GLY A 109 -10.74 1.15 10.26
C GLY A 109 -9.48 0.33 10.01
N SER A 110 -9.58 -0.75 9.23
CA SER A 110 -8.46 -1.61 8.85
C SER A 110 -7.56 -2.01 10.05
N ALA A 111 -6.27 -2.20 9.81
CA ALA A 111 -5.27 -2.63 10.80
C ALA A 111 -5.21 -1.74 12.06
N TYR A 112 -5.43 -0.42 11.94
CA TYR A 112 -5.47 0.50 13.08
C TYR A 112 -6.52 0.10 14.12
N THR A 113 -7.77 -0.11 13.66
CA THR A 113 -8.88 -0.49 14.55
C THR A 113 -8.68 -1.88 15.14
N TYR A 114 -8.16 -2.83 14.34
CA TYR A 114 -7.86 -4.19 14.80
C TYR A 114 -6.78 -4.20 15.88
N ALA A 115 -5.72 -3.42 15.72
CA ALA A 115 -4.67 -3.28 16.73
C ALA A 115 -5.19 -2.63 18.01
N TYR A 116 -6.04 -1.62 17.90
CA TYR A 116 -6.62 -0.97 19.08
C TYR A 116 -7.51 -1.94 19.89
N ALA A 117 -8.23 -2.80 19.21
CA ALA A 117 -9.07 -3.81 19.86
C ALA A 117 -8.28 -4.95 20.51
N THR A 118 -7.11 -5.30 19.96
CA THR A 118 -6.36 -6.52 20.36
C THR A 118 -5.10 -6.24 21.15
N LEU A 119 -4.25 -5.32 20.67
CA LEU A 119 -2.91 -5.04 21.19
C LEU A 119 -2.88 -3.81 22.11
N GLY A 120 -3.81 -2.89 21.95
CA GLY A 120 -3.94 -1.69 22.75
C GLY A 120 -3.49 -0.40 22.06
N GLU A 121 -3.52 0.71 22.81
CA GLU A 121 -3.35 2.08 22.29
C GLU A 121 -2.00 2.31 21.64
N LEU A 122 -0.90 1.83 22.24
CA LEU A 122 0.44 2.01 21.67
C LEU A 122 0.59 1.26 20.34
N ALA A 123 0.08 0.03 20.25
CA ALA A 123 0.14 -0.72 19.00
C ALA A 123 -0.73 -0.09 17.92
N ALA A 124 -1.91 0.43 18.29
CA ALA A 124 -2.75 1.20 17.38
C ALA A 124 -2.03 2.47 16.89
N TRP A 125 -1.35 3.21 17.80
CA TRP A 125 -0.53 4.35 17.41
C TRP A 125 0.56 3.97 16.42
N ILE A 126 1.33 2.90 16.70
CA ILE A 126 2.41 2.42 15.84
C ILE A 126 1.87 2.07 14.45
N ILE A 127 0.75 1.32 14.37
CA ILE A 127 0.13 0.98 13.09
C ILE A 127 -0.42 2.23 12.40
N GLY A 128 -1.09 3.13 13.11
CA GLY A 128 -1.57 4.38 12.52
C GLY A 128 -0.44 5.24 11.95
N TRP A 129 0.67 5.32 12.67
CA TRP A 129 1.89 6.02 12.24
C TRP A 129 2.55 5.35 11.05
N ASP A 130 2.55 4.03 11.00
CA ASP A 130 3.06 3.21 9.91
C ASP A 130 2.19 3.35 8.65
N LEU A 131 0.87 3.31 8.80
CA LEU A 131 -0.06 3.56 7.70
C LEU A 131 0.13 4.95 7.08
N LEU A 132 0.48 5.98 7.89
CA LEU A 132 0.81 7.30 7.33
C LEU A 132 2.04 7.24 6.42
N LEU A 133 3.05 6.46 6.80
CA LEU A 133 4.21 6.20 5.95
C LEU A 133 3.80 5.45 4.69
N GLU A 134 3.11 4.33 4.84
CA GLU A 134 2.68 3.46 3.74
C GLU A 134 1.93 4.25 2.67
N TYR A 135 0.91 5.02 3.07
CA TYR A 135 0.11 5.81 2.12
C TYR A 135 0.90 6.96 1.49
N ALA A 136 1.76 7.67 2.24
CA ALA A 136 2.56 8.75 1.70
C ALA A 136 3.61 8.24 0.70
N ILE A 137 4.37 7.23 1.12
CA ILE A 137 5.49 6.70 0.35
C ILE A 137 4.99 5.84 -0.82
N GLY A 138 3.95 5.03 -0.60
CA GLY A 138 3.27 4.30 -1.66
C GLY A 138 2.73 5.23 -2.73
N ASN A 139 2.06 6.31 -2.33
CA ASN A 139 1.56 7.33 -3.26
C ASN A 139 2.69 8.03 -4.04
N THR A 140 3.82 8.28 -3.39
CA THR A 140 5.04 8.79 -4.04
C THR A 140 5.54 7.84 -5.13
N ALA A 141 5.65 6.54 -4.84
CA ALA A 141 6.06 5.53 -5.82
C ALA A 141 5.09 5.47 -7.02
N VAL A 142 3.78 5.56 -6.75
CA VAL A 142 2.74 5.61 -7.80
C VAL A 142 2.91 6.86 -8.67
N ALA A 143 3.15 8.04 -8.08
CA ALA A 143 3.32 9.30 -8.82
C ALA A 143 4.57 9.27 -9.73
N ILE A 144 5.67 8.68 -9.25
CA ILE A 144 6.90 8.54 -10.05
C ILE A 144 6.66 7.60 -11.23
N SER A 145 6.01 6.46 -11.01
CA SER A 145 5.66 5.54 -12.10
C SER A 145 4.69 6.16 -13.09
N TRP A 146 3.67 6.88 -12.59
CA TRP A 146 2.73 7.63 -13.42
C TRP A 146 3.47 8.61 -14.35
N ALA A 147 4.45 9.34 -13.83
CA ALA A 147 5.27 10.28 -14.58
C ALA A 147 6.08 9.58 -15.67
N GLY A 148 6.66 8.41 -15.41
CA GLY A 148 7.36 7.60 -16.41
C GLY A 148 6.44 7.20 -17.58
N TYR A 149 5.25 6.69 -17.29
CA TYR A 149 4.29 6.33 -18.34
C TYR A 149 3.71 7.54 -19.07
N ALA A 150 3.52 8.68 -18.37
CA ALA A 150 3.10 9.93 -19.01
C ALA A 150 4.19 10.44 -19.97
N ASP A 151 5.47 10.37 -19.59
CA ASP A 151 6.61 10.71 -20.47
C ASP A 151 6.66 9.75 -21.67
N ALA A 152 6.48 8.43 -21.47
CA ALA A 152 6.43 7.47 -22.56
C ALA A 152 5.29 7.77 -23.55
N PHE A 153 4.11 8.14 -23.04
CA PHE A 153 2.97 8.55 -23.87
C PHE A 153 3.28 9.82 -24.67
N LEU A 154 3.83 10.85 -24.03
CA LEU A 154 4.21 12.10 -24.68
C LEU A 154 5.27 11.89 -25.77
N ARG A 155 6.29 11.04 -25.51
CA ARG A 155 7.28 10.64 -26.51
C ARG A 155 6.62 9.95 -27.71
N GLY A 156 5.62 9.11 -27.48
CA GLY A 156 4.83 8.49 -28.55
C GLY A 156 4.07 9.48 -29.43
N LEU A 157 3.73 10.67 -28.90
CA LEU A 157 3.12 11.78 -29.63
C LEU A 157 4.17 12.74 -30.26
N GLY A 158 5.47 12.44 -30.14
CA GLY A 158 6.55 13.30 -30.64
C GLY A 158 6.96 14.45 -29.71
N VAL A 159 6.38 14.51 -28.49
CA VAL A 159 6.75 15.49 -27.46
C VAL A 159 7.82 14.92 -26.56
N THR A 160 9.04 15.48 -26.61
CA THR A 160 10.16 15.05 -25.78
C THR A 160 10.43 16.10 -24.70
N LEU A 161 10.30 15.69 -23.43
CA LEU A 161 10.66 16.53 -22.29
C LEU A 161 12.15 16.37 -21.95
N PRO A 162 12.81 17.46 -21.48
CA PRO A 162 14.18 17.34 -20.95
C PRO A 162 14.24 16.33 -19.81
N ARG A 163 15.25 15.44 -19.82
CA ARG A 163 15.40 14.38 -18.83
C ARG A 163 15.48 14.88 -17.40
N TRP A 164 16.07 16.05 -17.17
CA TRP A 164 16.18 16.67 -15.84
C TRP A 164 14.84 17.16 -15.27
N LEU A 165 13.77 17.27 -16.09
CA LEU A 165 12.41 17.61 -15.66
C LEU A 165 11.51 16.39 -15.37
N VAL A 166 11.94 15.19 -15.76
CA VAL A 166 11.13 13.96 -15.64
C VAL A 166 11.85 12.86 -14.87
N THR A 167 13.02 13.17 -14.29
CA THR A 167 13.81 12.23 -13.50
C THR A 167 14.05 12.80 -12.11
N ASP A 168 14.04 11.97 -11.09
CA ASP A 168 14.42 12.35 -9.74
C ASP A 168 15.93 12.56 -9.60
N TYR A 169 16.33 13.34 -8.58
CA TYR A 169 17.74 13.67 -8.37
C TYR A 169 18.62 12.43 -8.09
N ARG A 170 18.08 11.44 -7.39
CA ARG A 170 18.82 10.22 -7.05
C ARG A 170 19.14 9.38 -8.28
N THR A 171 18.17 9.16 -9.14
CA THR A 171 18.36 8.44 -10.41
C THR A 171 19.27 9.23 -11.35
N ALA A 172 19.09 10.54 -11.44
CA ALA A 172 19.94 11.41 -12.26
C ALA A 172 21.40 11.44 -11.81
N SER A 173 21.67 11.32 -10.51
CA SER A 173 23.03 11.30 -9.96
C SER A 173 23.85 10.09 -10.45
N ALA A 174 23.20 9.01 -10.86
CA ALA A 174 23.83 7.85 -11.48
C ALA A 174 24.12 8.05 -12.99
N SER A 175 23.59 9.12 -13.62
CA SER A 175 23.70 9.38 -15.04
C SER A 175 24.35 10.75 -15.30
N ARG A 176 25.63 10.75 -15.71
CA ARG A 176 26.38 12.00 -15.97
C ARG A 176 25.72 12.88 -17.03
N ASP A 177 25.09 12.27 -18.03
CA ASP A 177 24.46 12.99 -19.14
C ASP A 177 23.24 13.81 -18.69
N ILE A 178 22.46 13.28 -17.75
CA ILE A 178 21.30 14.00 -17.19
C ILE A 178 21.77 15.21 -16.39
N LEU A 179 22.78 15.03 -15.53
CA LEU A 179 23.32 16.13 -14.72
C LEU A 179 23.99 17.21 -15.59
N ALA A 180 24.70 16.81 -16.65
CA ALA A 180 25.34 17.75 -17.56
C ALA A 180 24.35 18.60 -18.39
N SER A 181 23.17 18.03 -18.70
CA SER A 181 22.11 18.72 -19.44
C SER A 181 21.21 19.60 -18.54
N ALA A 182 21.29 19.44 -17.22
CA ALA A 182 20.45 20.17 -16.27
C ALA A 182 20.92 21.63 -16.11
N PRO A 183 20.01 22.58 -15.91
CA PRO A 183 20.37 23.95 -15.54
C PRO A 183 21.04 23.96 -14.15
N HIS A 184 22.08 24.77 -14.01
CA HIS A 184 22.81 24.90 -12.76
C HIS A 184 22.49 26.25 -12.07
N VAL A 185 22.15 26.21 -10.80
CA VAL A 185 21.97 27.38 -9.95
C VAL A 185 22.98 27.30 -8.82
N LEU A 186 23.82 28.31 -8.71
CA LEU A 186 24.94 28.32 -7.74
C LEU A 186 25.86 27.09 -7.83
N GLY A 187 26.04 26.53 -9.04
CA GLY A 187 26.87 25.33 -9.26
C GLY A 187 26.18 24.00 -8.91
N VAL A 188 24.91 24.02 -8.46
CA VAL A 188 24.13 22.81 -8.17
C VAL A 188 23.19 22.52 -9.34
N PRO A 189 23.22 21.30 -9.94
CA PRO A 189 22.29 20.93 -11.00
C PRO A 189 20.87 20.82 -10.45
N ILE A 190 19.91 21.47 -11.13
CA ILE A 190 18.50 21.40 -10.78
C ILE A 190 17.86 20.26 -11.55
N VAL A 191 17.50 19.19 -10.83
CA VAL A 191 16.83 18.00 -11.35
C VAL A 191 15.64 17.68 -10.45
N PHE A 192 14.46 17.58 -11.05
CA PHE A 192 13.26 17.18 -10.32
C PHE A 192 12.19 16.63 -11.27
N ASN A 193 11.37 15.71 -10.76
CA ASN A 193 10.30 15.11 -11.53
C ASN A 193 9.04 15.99 -11.48
N VAL A 194 8.91 16.92 -12.45
CA VAL A 194 7.77 17.85 -12.51
C VAL A 194 6.44 17.15 -12.80
N LEU A 195 6.46 16.06 -13.57
CA LEU A 195 5.23 15.32 -13.90
C LEU A 195 4.68 14.62 -12.65
N ALA A 196 5.55 13.99 -11.85
CA ALA A 196 5.14 13.36 -10.59
C ALA A 196 4.58 14.37 -9.59
N MET A 197 5.26 15.50 -9.39
CA MET A 197 4.78 16.58 -8.53
C MET A 197 3.47 17.17 -9.06
N GLY A 198 3.36 17.37 -10.38
CA GLY A 198 2.19 17.96 -11.03
C GLY A 198 0.93 17.13 -10.86
N ILE A 199 1.01 15.80 -11.07
CA ILE A 199 -0.17 14.93 -10.88
C ILE A 199 -0.62 14.90 -9.41
N VAL A 200 0.33 14.85 -8.46
CA VAL A 200 0.01 14.92 -7.03
C VAL A 200 -0.69 16.24 -6.69
N ALA A 201 -0.24 17.37 -7.23
CA ALA A 201 -0.87 18.66 -7.04
C ALA A 201 -2.31 18.68 -7.61
N VAL A 202 -2.52 18.16 -8.82
CA VAL A 202 -3.85 18.04 -9.44
C VAL A 202 -4.78 17.19 -8.59
N VAL A 203 -4.34 16.01 -8.18
CA VAL A 203 -5.13 15.11 -7.32
C VAL A 203 -5.43 15.77 -5.98
N THR A 204 -4.48 16.49 -5.38
CA THR A 204 -4.70 17.23 -4.13
C THR A 204 -5.80 18.28 -4.27
N ILE A 205 -5.75 19.07 -5.32
CA ILE A 205 -6.77 20.12 -5.59
C ILE A 205 -8.15 19.47 -5.73
N VAL A 206 -8.24 18.41 -6.54
CA VAL A 206 -9.49 17.66 -6.76
C VAL A 206 -10.06 17.12 -5.46
N LEU A 207 -9.21 16.54 -4.58
CA LEU A 207 -9.64 15.99 -3.30
C LEU A 207 -10.03 17.06 -2.26
N VAL A 208 -9.41 18.23 -2.29
CA VAL A 208 -9.82 19.38 -1.45
C VAL A 208 -11.21 19.86 -1.82
N TRP A 209 -11.53 19.94 -3.13
CA TRP A 209 -12.87 20.31 -3.59
C TRP A 209 -13.94 19.25 -3.26
N GLY A 210 -13.52 18.02 -2.98
CA GLY A 210 -14.42 16.94 -2.59
C GLY A 210 -15.01 16.19 -3.77
N VAL A 211 -14.30 15.19 -4.25
CA VAL A 211 -14.84 14.24 -5.23
C VAL A 211 -15.64 13.17 -4.50
N LYS A 212 -16.90 13.04 -4.86
CA LYS A 212 -17.68 11.84 -4.53
C LYS A 212 -17.22 10.73 -5.46
N GLU A 213 -16.41 9.81 -4.95
CA GLU A 213 -16.08 8.61 -5.71
C GLU A 213 -17.37 7.88 -6.09
N SER A 214 -17.66 7.85 -7.39
CA SER A 214 -18.74 7.02 -7.89
C SER A 214 -18.23 5.59 -8.03
N ALA A 215 -18.94 4.63 -7.46
CA ALA A 215 -18.66 3.21 -7.66
C ALA A 215 -18.57 2.84 -9.15
N ARG A 216 -19.31 3.55 -10.01
CA ARG A 216 -19.22 3.40 -11.47
C ARG A 216 -17.86 3.85 -12.02
N LEU A 217 -17.33 4.99 -11.56
CA LEU A 217 -16.03 5.48 -12.01
C LEU A 217 -14.93 4.48 -11.62
N ASN A 218 -14.95 4.00 -10.38
CA ASN A 218 -14.02 2.97 -9.92
C ASN A 218 -14.13 1.69 -10.78
N ALA A 219 -15.34 1.20 -11.06
CA ALA A 219 -15.55 0.03 -11.91
C ALA A 219 -15.01 0.23 -13.34
N VAL A 220 -15.20 1.42 -13.93
CA VAL A 220 -14.63 1.76 -15.24
C VAL A 220 -13.11 1.76 -15.21
N MET A 221 -12.50 2.36 -14.17
CA MET A 221 -11.05 2.40 -14.03
C MET A 221 -10.46 0.99 -13.84
N VAL A 222 -11.13 0.12 -13.09
CA VAL A 222 -10.77 -1.32 -12.97
C VAL A 222 -10.87 -2.01 -14.33
N GLY A 223 -11.95 -1.77 -15.08
CA GLY A 223 -12.10 -2.29 -16.44
C GLY A 223 -10.95 -1.86 -17.35
N VAL A 224 -10.57 -0.58 -17.33
CA VAL A 224 -9.43 -0.06 -18.11
C VAL A 224 -8.13 -0.77 -17.74
N LYS A 225 -7.83 -0.93 -16.44
CA LYS A 225 -6.63 -1.64 -15.97
C LYS A 225 -6.53 -3.06 -16.55
N LEU A 226 -7.61 -3.81 -16.45
CA LEU A 226 -7.68 -5.19 -16.94
C LEU A 226 -7.55 -5.25 -18.47
N LEU A 227 -8.20 -4.34 -19.19
CA LEU A 227 -8.11 -4.26 -20.65
C LEU A 227 -6.69 -3.92 -21.11
N VAL A 228 -5.99 -3.01 -20.42
CA VAL A 228 -4.59 -2.65 -20.75
C VAL A 228 -3.65 -3.82 -20.53
N LEU A 229 -3.78 -4.55 -19.41
CA LEU A 229 -2.97 -5.75 -19.16
C LEU A 229 -3.29 -6.87 -20.15
N ALA A 230 -4.57 -7.08 -20.46
CA ALA A 230 -4.98 -8.04 -21.48
C ALA A 230 -4.43 -7.66 -22.87
N PHE A 231 -4.49 -6.37 -23.22
CA PHE A 231 -3.92 -5.86 -24.46
C PHE A 231 -2.40 -6.10 -24.52
N PHE A 232 -1.67 -5.78 -23.44
CA PHE A 232 -0.24 -6.05 -23.35
C PHE A 232 0.06 -7.53 -23.59
N VAL A 233 -0.62 -8.42 -22.87
CA VAL A 233 -0.44 -9.88 -23.00
C VAL A 233 -0.73 -10.33 -24.42
N LEU A 234 -1.91 -10.02 -24.96
CA LEU A 234 -2.33 -10.49 -26.28
C LEU A 234 -1.46 -9.94 -27.42
N ALA A 235 -1.14 -8.65 -27.38
CA ALA A 235 -0.32 -8.00 -28.41
C ALA A 235 1.13 -8.50 -28.40
N CYS A 236 1.67 -8.81 -27.21
CA CYS A 236 3.08 -9.16 -27.04
C CYS A 236 3.37 -10.66 -27.10
N THR A 237 2.38 -11.54 -26.88
CA THR A 237 2.56 -13.00 -26.82
C THR A 237 3.27 -13.56 -28.07
N ARG A 238 3.00 -13.02 -29.26
CA ARG A 238 3.64 -13.45 -30.52
C ARG A 238 5.14 -13.16 -30.59
N PHE A 239 5.64 -12.23 -29.76
CA PHE A 239 7.06 -11.85 -29.70
C PHE A 239 7.80 -12.54 -28.56
N VAL A 240 7.11 -13.31 -27.74
CA VAL A 240 7.72 -14.09 -26.67
C VAL A 240 8.68 -15.12 -27.26
N ARG A 241 9.91 -15.12 -26.74
CA ARG A 241 10.95 -16.10 -27.07
C ARG A 241 11.23 -16.95 -25.84
N THR A 242 10.99 -18.25 -25.96
CA THR A 242 11.21 -19.19 -24.86
C THR A 242 12.66 -19.31 -24.43
N GLU A 243 13.60 -18.99 -25.35
CA GLU A 243 15.04 -18.93 -25.06
C GLU A 243 15.35 -17.89 -23.99
N ASN A 244 14.56 -16.79 -23.90
CA ASN A 244 14.74 -15.74 -22.89
C ASN A 244 14.44 -16.25 -21.48
N TRP A 245 13.77 -17.39 -21.33
CA TRP A 245 13.53 -18.02 -20.02
C TRP A 245 14.70 -18.91 -19.57
N HIS A 246 15.78 -18.97 -20.33
CA HIS A 246 16.97 -19.74 -19.99
C HIS A 246 18.20 -18.84 -19.79
N PRO A 247 18.92 -18.93 -18.63
CA PRO A 247 18.56 -19.73 -17.44
C PRO A 247 17.34 -19.16 -16.72
N PHE A 248 16.44 -20.04 -16.24
CA PHE A 248 15.19 -19.61 -15.59
C PHE A 248 15.44 -18.73 -14.35
N ALA A 249 16.34 -19.14 -13.47
CA ALA A 249 16.74 -18.41 -12.28
C ALA A 249 18.24 -18.06 -12.33
N PRO A 250 18.65 -16.98 -13.03
CA PRO A 250 20.05 -16.66 -13.24
C PRO A 250 20.82 -16.40 -11.94
N ASN A 251 20.14 -15.92 -10.89
CA ASN A 251 20.69 -15.66 -9.56
C ASN A 251 20.17 -16.64 -8.48
N GLY A 252 19.63 -17.78 -8.90
CA GLY A 252 19.10 -18.79 -8.00
C GLY A 252 17.98 -18.29 -7.08
N PHE A 253 17.86 -18.91 -5.91
CA PHE A 253 16.82 -18.55 -4.95
C PHE A 253 16.99 -17.14 -4.37
N ALA A 254 18.23 -16.63 -4.30
CA ALA A 254 18.49 -15.25 -3.85
C ALA A 254 17.82 -14.22 -4.75
N GLY A 255 17.88 -14.43 -6.09
CA GLY A 255 17.18 -13.58 -7.05
C GLY A 255 15.65 -13.68 -6.92
N VAL A 256 15.12 -14.89 -6.74
CA VAL A 256 13.68 -15.11 -6.53
C VAL A 256 13.19 -14.40 -5.27
N GLY A 257 13.92 -14.54 -4.14
CA GLY A 257 13.57 -13.90 -2.87
C GLY A 257 13.66 -12.38 -2.94
N ALA A 258 14.73 -11.85 -3.55
CA ALA A 258 14.88 -10.40 -3.76
C ALA A 258 13.76 -9.85 -4.67
N GLY A 259 13.46 -10.54 -5.77
CA GLY A 259 12.33 -10.20 -6.64
C GLY A 259 11.00 -10.23 -5.88
N ALA A 260 10.76 -11.25 -5.04
CA ALA A 260 9.56 -11.36 -4.23
C ALA A 260 9.42 -10.18 -3.24
N ALA A 261 10.52 -9.75 -2.63
CA ALA A 261 10.51 -8.59 -1.73
C ALA A 261 10.16 -7.28 -2.45
N VAL A 262 10.61 -7.10 -3.71
CA VAL A 262 10.26 -5.92 -4.52
C VAL A 262 8.80 -5.97 -4.94
N ILE A 263 8.36 -7.09 -5.55
CA ILE A 263 7.01 -7.21 -6.09
C ILE A 263 5.93 -7.37 -5.02
N PHE A 264 6.29 -7.50 -3.75
CA PHE A 264 5.33 -7.43 -2.65
C PHE A 264 4.48 -6.16 -2.74
N PHE A 265 5.08 -5.05 -3.19
CA PHE A 265 4.37 -3.80 -3.50
C PHE A 265 3.18 -4.00 -4.45
N ALA A 266 3.27 -4.96 -5.37
CA ALA A 266 2.19 -5.25 -6.32
C ALA A 266 0.97 -5.93 -5.67
N TYR A 267 1.12 -6.45 -4.46
CA TYR A 267 0.04 -7.11 -3.71
C TYR A 267 -0.57 -6.21 -2.64
N ILE A 268 0.04 -5.06 -2.32
CA ILE A 268 -0.54 -4.08 -1.39
C ILE A 268 -1.89 -3.63 -1.94
N GLY A 269 -2.91 -3.60 -1.07
CA GLY A 269 -4.28 -3.20 -1.42
C GLY A 269 -5.34 -4.27 -1.17
N PHE A 270 -5.01 -5.55 -0.99
CA PHE A 270 -6.01 -6.55 -0.61
C PHE A 270 -6.60 -6.28 0.79
N ASP A 271 -5.83 -5.68 1.66
CA ASP A 271 -6.23 -5.21 2.99
C ASP A 271 -7.22 -4.04 2.93
N ALA A 272 -7.14 -3.22 1.88
CA ALA A 272 -8.09 -2.13 1.64
C ALA A 272 -9.52 -2.64 1.44
N VAL A 273 -9.73 -3.88 0.97
CA VAL A 273 -11.06 -4.51 0.93
C VAL A 273 -11.69 -4.54 2.32
N SER A 274 -10.88 -4.73 3.38
CA SER A 274 -11.37 -4.76 4.76
C SER A 274 -12.01 -3.44 5.22
N THR A 275 -11.65 -2.32 4.61
CA THR A 275 -12.23 -1.00 4.93
C THR A 275 -13.67 -0.84 4.44
N CYS A 276 -14.12 -1.69 3.52
CA CYS A 276 -15.48 -1.70 2.98
C CYS A 276 -16.43 -2.65 3.74
N ALA A 277 -16.01 -3.17 4.88
CA ALA A 277 -16.78 -4.14 5.64
C ALA A 277 -18.15 -3.62 6.11
N GLU A 278 -18.30 -2.30 6.35
CA GLU A 278 -19.57 -1.67 6.71
C GLU A 278 -20.59 -1.64 5.56
N GLU A 279 -20.11 -1.65 4.30
CA GLU A 279 -20.94 -1.64 3.10
C GLU A 279 -21.25 -3.05 2.57
N CYS A 280 -20.70 -4.09 3.22
CA CYS A 280 -20.86 -5.48 2.82
C CYS A 280 -22.24 -6.03 3.27
N GLU A 281 -22.90 -6.79 2.37
CA GLU A 281 -24.20 -7.41 2.67
C GLU A 281 -24.09 -8.48 3.76
N ASP A 282 -23.12 -9.40 3.64
CA ASP A 282 -22.79 -10.43 4.62
C ASP A 282 -21.26 -10.42 4.90
N PRO A 283 -20.78 -9.57 5.84
CA PRO A 283 -19.36 -9.47 6.14
C PRO A 283 -18.72 -10.80 6.55
N GLY A 284 -19.47 -11.63 7.26
CA GLY A 284 -18.97 -12.93 7.73
C GLY A 284 -18.54 -13.88 6.61
N ARG A 285 -19.25 -13.83 5.48
CA ARG A 285 -19.06 -14.72 4.34
C ARG A 285 -18.34 -14.05 3.17
N ASP A 286 -18.68 -12.81 2.88
CA ASP A 286 -18.30 -12.15 1.64
C ASP A 286 -16.95 -11.44 1.75
N MET A 287 -16.58 -10.94 2.95
CA MET A 287 -15.25 -10.35 3.18
C MET A 287 -14.10 -11.35 2.92
N PRO A 288 -14.12 -12.58 3.48
CA PRO A 288 -13.10 -13.57 3.16
C PRO A 288 -13.01 -13.90 1.66
N ARG A 289 -14.15 -13.99 0.98
CA ARG A 289 -14.21 -14.25 -0.48
C ARG A 289 -13.65 -13.10 -1.28
N GLY A 290 -13.97 -11.86 -0.89
CA GLY A 290 -13.45 -10.66 -1.54
C GLY A 290 -11.93 -10.56 -1.42
N ILE A 291 -11.40 -10.69 -0.22
CA ILE A 291 -9.95 -10.59 0.07
C ILE A 291 -9.17 -11.71 -0.64
N ILE A 292 -9.57 -12.97 -0.43
CA ILE A 292 -8.85 -14.12 -1.00
C ILE A 292 -9.04 -14.20 -2.51
N GLY A 293 -10.26 -13.95 -2.99
CA GLY A 293 -10.58 -14.00 -4.43
C GLY A 293 -9.84 -12.95 -5.24
N SER A 294 -9.73 -11.72 -4.74
CA SER A 294 -8.95 -10.67 -5.41
C SER A 294 -7.46 -10.99 -5.45
N LEU A 295 -6.89 -11.49 -4.34
CA LEU A 295 -5.49 -11.92 -4.28
C LEU A 295 -5.18 -13.02 -5.29
N LEU A 296 -6.00 -14.07 -5.37
CA LEU A 296 -5.80 -15.17 -6.31
C LEU A 296 -5.93 -14.73 -7.75
N LEU A 297 -6.95 -13.93 -8.08
CA LEU A 297 -7.15 -13.42 -9.44
C LEU A 297 -5.99 -12.54 -9.89
N CYS A 298 -5.53 -11.62 -9.03
CA CYS A 298 -4.38 -10.77 -9.32
C CYS A 298 -3.11 -11.61 -9.51
N THR A 299 -2.90 -12.67 -8.71
CA THR A 299 -1.75 -13.56 -8.85
C THR A 299 -1.70 -14.21 -10.23
N VAL A 300 -2.84 -14.74 -10.71
CA VAL A 300 -2.91 -15.34 -12.05
C VAL A 300 -2.55 -14.33 -13.13
N ILE A 301 -3.14 -13.12 -13.06
CA ILE A 301 -2.85 -12.05 -14.02
C ILE A 301 -1.36 -11.68 -13.97
N TYR A 302 -0.78 -11.53 -12.79
CA TYR A 302 0.60 -11.11 -12.60
C TYR A 302 1.61 -12.14 -13.10
N VAL A 303 1.36 -13.43 -12.87
CA VAL A 303 2.20 -14.51 -13.41
C VAL A 303 2.18 -14.51 -14.93
N ILE A 304 1.00 -14.32 -15.55
CA ILE A 304 0.88 -14.25 -17.01
C ILE A 304 1.64 -13.04 -17.56
N VAL A 305 1.47 -11.86 -16.97
CA VAL A 305 2.18 -10.63 -17.38
C VAL A 305 3.69 -10.81 -17.21
N ALA A 306 4.15 -11.39 -16.09
CA ALA A 306 5.56 -11.65 -15.84
C ALA A 306 6.16 -12.65 -16.84
N ALA A 307 5.40 -13.69 -17.24
CA ALA A 307 5.80 -14.65 -18.25
C ALA A 307 6.02 -13.97 -19.60
N VAL A 308 5.04 -13.17 -20.04
CA VAL A 308 5.18 -12.40 -21.29
C VAL A 308 6.33 -11.43 -21.20
N PHE A 309 6.41 -10.60 -20.15
CA PHE A 309 7.48 -9.61 -19.97
C PHE A 309 8.88 -10.22 -20.04
N SER A 310 9.12 -11.29 -19.28
CA SER A 310 10.44 -11.97 -19.28
C SER A 310 10.73 -12.73 -20.58
N GLY A 311 9.71 -13.10 -21.34
CA GLY A 311 9.84 -13.67 -22.66
C GLY A 311 10.16 -12.66 -23.76
N LEU A 312 9.81 -11.36 -23.56
CA LEU A 312 10.12 -10.30 -24.51
C LEU A 312 11.58 -9.83 -24.39
N VAL A 313 12.08 -9.63 -23.17
CA VAL A 313 13.38 -9.00 -22.91
C VAL A 313 14.30 -9.99 -22.21
N PRO A 314 15.45 -10.36 -22.82
CA PRO A 314 16.40 -11.25 -22.20
C PRO A 314 17.02 -10.61 -20.95
N TYR A 315 17.32 -11.43 -19.93
CA TYR A 315 17.85 -10.96 -18.65
C TYR A 315 19.07 -10.03 -18.76
N PRO A 316 20.10 -10.32 -19.60
CA PRO A 316 21.24 -9.42 -19.76
C PRO A 316 20.88 -8.02 -20.29
N ALA A 317 19.82 -7.91 -21.09
CA ALA A 317 19.33 -6.61 -21.57
C ALA A 317 18.60 -5.83 -20.47
N LEU A 318 17.83 -6.53 -19.61
CA LEU A 318 17.17 -5.93 -18.46
C LEU A 318 18.16 -5.34 -17.45
N VAL A 319 19.27 -6.04 -17.18
CA VAL A 319 20.32 -5.57 -16.27
C VAL A 319 20.99 -4.28 -16.80
N ARG A 320 21.12 -4.14 -18.12
CA ARG A 320 21.72 -2.97 -18.78
C ARG A 320 20.73 -1.81 -19.00
N LEU A 321 19.46 -2.01 -18.65
CA LEU A 321 18.45 -0.98 -18.82
C LEU A 321 18.77 0.25 -17.96
N ASP A 322 18.62 1.43 -18.56
CA ASP A 322 18.75 2.71 -17.86
C ASP A 322 17.81 2.75 -16.65
N PRO A 323 18.33 2.93 -15.43
CA PRO A 323 17.51 3.00 -14.22
C PRO A 323 16.37 4.03 -14.31
N SER A 324 16.55 5.13 -15.05
CA SER A 324 15.52 6.16 -15.24
C SER A 324 14.27 5.65 -15.98
N ARG A 325 14.39 4.52 -16.70
CA ARG A 325 13.29 3.93 -17.48
C ARG A 325 12.62 2.73 -16.81
N ARG A 326 13.09 2.31 -15.64
CA ARG A 326 12.53 1.16 -14.91
C ARG A 326 11.10 1.39 -14.45
N ALA A 327 10.74 2.65 -14.20
CA ALA A 327 9.39 3.04 -13.80
C ALA A 327 8.30 2.82 -14.88
N GLU A 328 8.70 2.60 -16.14
CA GLU A 328 7.82 2.37 -17.29
C GLU A 328 8.05 0.97 -17.93
N ALA A 329 8.29 -0.06 -17.12
CA ALA A 329 8.80 -1.37 -17.53
C ALA A 329 8.05 -2.03 -18.70
N LEU A 330 6.71 -2.00 -18.71
CA LEU A 330 5.92 -2.62 -19.78
C LEU A 330 6.09 -1.88 -21.11
N ALA A 331 6.15 -0.54 -21.10
CA ALA A 331 6.40 0.26 -22.30
C ALA A 331 7.78 -0.05 -22.88
N VAL A 332 8.80 -0.10 -22.03
CA VAL A 332 10.18 -0.47 -22.42
C VAL A 332 10.25 -1.86 -23.03
N ALA A 333 9.53 -2.85 -22.47
CA ALA A 333 9.50 -4.20 -23.02
C ALA A 333 8.89 -4.23 -24.43
N MET A 334 7.84 -3.43 -24.67
CA MET A 334 7.21 -3.30 -25.99
C MET A 334 8.14 -2.60 -27.00
N GLU A 335 8.82 -1.55 -26.57
CA GLU A 335 9.80 -0.85 -27.41
C GLU A 335 11.00 -1.77 -27.78
N TYR A 336 11.44 -2.62 -26.84
CA TYR A 336 12.53 -3.58 -27.06
C TYR A 336 12.26 -4.52 -28.24
N VAL A 337 11.00 -4.96 -28.40
CA VAL A 337 10.58 -5.80 -29.51
C VAL A 337 10.06 -5.01 -30.72
N ALA A 338 10.36 -3.72 -30.78
CA ALA A 338 9.97 -2.80 -31.85
C ALA A 338 8.46 -2.78 -32.15
N MET A 339 7.63 -2.82 -31.10
CA MET A 339 6.18 -2.66 -31.28
C MET A 339 5.86 -1.29 -31.88
N PRO A 340 4.79 -1.19 -32.69
CA PRO A 340 4.33 0.10 -33.21
C PRO A 340 4.08 1.11 -32.10
N GLY A 341 4.49 2.37 -32.30
CA GLY A 341 4.37 3.43 -31.29
C GLY A 341 2.95 3.64 -30.73
N TRP A 342 1.91 3.44 -31.58
CA TRP A 342 0.52 3.48 -31.11
C TRP A 342 0.21 2.40 -30.07
N ALA A 343 0.78 1.19 -30.19
CA ALA A 343 0.54 0.10 -29.24
C ALA A 343 1.22 0.39 -27.89
N VAL A 344 2.46 0.92 -27.93
CA VAL A 344 3.15 1.42 -26.73
C VAL A 344 2.34 2.56 -26.09
N GLY A 345 1.80 3.48 -26.92
CA GLY A 345 0.96 4.59 -26.47
C GLY A 345 -0.33 4.11 -25.78
N VAL A 346 -0.98 3.06 -26.27
CA VAL A 346 -2.16 2.48 -25.60
C VAL A 346 -1.82 1.96 -24.21
N VAL A 347 -0.72 1.22 -24.05
CA VAL A 347 -0.29 0.71 -22.74
C VAL A 347 0.14 1.86 -21.83
N ALA A 348 0.87 2.84 -22.37
CA ALA A 348 1.30 4.00 -21.60
C ALA A 348 0.11 4.82 -21.07
N LEU A 349 -0.83 5.20 -21.95
CA LEU A 349 -2.03 5.95 -21.57
C LEU A 349 -2.91 5.15 -20.60
N GLY A 350 -3.11 3.87 -20.86
CA GLY A 350 -3.88 3.01 -19.98
C GLY A 350 -3.25 2.85 -18.59
N SER A 351 -1.91 2.80 -18.54
CA SER A 351 -1.16 2.79 -17.27
C SER A 351 -1.32 4.11 -16.51
N VAL A 352 -1.29 5.25 -17.21
CA VAL A 352 -1.56 6.58 -16.63
C VAL A 352 -2.94 6.62 -15.99
N VAL A 353 -3.99 6.18 -16.71
CA VAL A 353 -5.37 6.11 -16.18
C VAL A 353 -5.43 5.16 -14.98
N ALA A 354 -4.83 3.98 -15.09
CA ALA A 354 -4.82 2.98 -14.03
C ALA A 354 -4.18 3.50 -12.74
N GLN A 355 -3.04 4.17 -12.86
CA GLN A 355 -2.29 4.70 -11.72
C GLN A 355 -2.93 5.96 -11.12
N THR A 356 -3.63 6.78 -11.93
CA THR A 356 -4.43 7.91 -11.43
C THR A 356 -5.48 7.45 -10.42
N ALA A 357 -6.13 6.30 -10.65
CA ALA A 357 -7.07 5.72 -9.70
C ALA A 357 -6.39 5.36 -8.37
N VAL A 358 -5.19 4.79 -8.41
CA VAL A 358 -4.45 4.42 -7.20
C VAL A 358 -3.99 5.67 -6.43
N LEU A 359 -3.51 6.71 -7.15
CA LEU A 359 -3.16 8.01 -6.57
C LEU A 359 -4.33 8.61 -5.79
N LEU A 360 -5.53 8.61 -6.40
CA LEU A 360 -6.75 9.11 -5.75
C LEU A 360 -7.05 8.34 -4.46
N VAL A 361 -6.99 7.01 -4.49
CA VAL A 361 -7.30 6.15 -3.32
C VAL A 361 -6.30 6.39 -2.19
N PHE A 362 -5.00 6.37 -2.48
CA PHE A 362 -3.97 6.58 -1.47
C PHE A 362 -4.02 7.99 -0.88
N GLN A 363 -4.15 9.00 -1.74
CA GLN A 363 -4.19 10.39 -1.32
C GLN A 363 -5.49 10.77 -0.62
N LEU A 364 -6.57 10.02 -0.83
CA LEU A 364 -7.82 10.14 -0.07
C LEU A 364 -7.73 9.43 1.29
N GLY A 365 -7.06 8.28 1.34
CA GLY A 365 -6.93 7.46 2.54
C GLY A 365 -6.07 8.11 3.63
N GLN A 366 -4.93 8.66 3.28
CA GLN A 366 -3.98 9.23 4.23
C GLN A 366 -4.56 10.36 5.11
N PRO A 367 -5.26 11.40 4.59
CA PRO A 367 -5.92 12.40 5.41
C PRO A 367 -7.00 11.83 6.34
N ARG A 368 -7.66 10.74 5.96
CA ARG A 368 -8.66 10.07 6.80
C ARG A 368 -8.03 9.39 8.01
N ILE A 369 -6.83 8.80 7.85
CA ILE A 369 -6.07 8.23 8.97
C ILE A 369 -5.64 9.34 9.93
N LEU A 370 -5.07 10.45 9.42
CA LEU A 370 -4.73 11.63 10.23
C LEU A 370 -5.95 12.17 10.99
N PHE A 371 -7.09 12.25 10.31
CA PHE A 371 -8.36 12.69 10.88
C PHE A 371 -8.81 11.75 12.02
N ALA A 372 -8.79 10.43 11.81
CA ALA A 372 -9.17 9.44 12.81
C ALA A 372 -8.26 9.50 14.05
N MET A 373 -6.94 9.54 13.85
CA MET A 373 -5.96 9.66 14.93
C MET A 373 -6.12 10.98 15.72
N ALA A 374 -6.41 12.08 15.04
CA ALA A 374 -6.67 13.37 15.70
C ALA A 374 -7.99 13.38 16.45
N ARG A 375 -9.02 12.70 15.94
CA ARG A 375 -10.31 12.53 16.61
C ARG A 375 -10.18 11.67 17.87
N ASP A 376 -9.30 10.67 17.87
CA ASP A 376 -8.96 9.87 19.06
C ASP A 376 -8.05 10.62 20.05
N GLY A 377 -7.61 11.85 19.71
CA GLY A 377 -6.78 12.70 20.57
C GLY A 377 -5.28 12.36 20.50
N LEU A 378 -4.89 11.45 19.61
CA LEU A 378 -3.50 11.02 19.43
C LEU A 378 -2.67 12.05 18.63
N LEU A 379 -3.31 12.86 17.77
CA LEU A 379 -2.71 13.95 17.00
C LEU A 379 -3.39 15.29 17.29
N PRO A 380 -2.75 16.42 16.94
CA PRO A 380 -3.32 17.75 17.11
C PRO A 380 -4.68 17.92 16.43
N PRO A 381 -5.64 18.67 17.06
CA PRO A 381 -7.00 18.84 16.53
C PRO A 381 -7.07 19.50 15.15
N VAL A 382 -6.00 20.17 14.73
CA VAL A 382 -5.92 20.79 13.39
C VAL A 382 -6.10 19.79 12.27
N PHE A 383 -5.68 18.53 12.46
CA PHE A 383 -5.85 17.44 11.49
C PHE A 383 -7.28 16.90 11.43
N ALA A 384 -8.11 17.21 12.43
CA ALA A 384 -9.53 16.89 12.45
C ALA A 384 -10.43 18.03 11.94
N ARG A 385 -9.86 19.12 11.39
CA ARG A 385 -10.64 20.24 10.85
C ARG A 385 -11.23 19.88 9.50
N VAL A 386 -12.56 20.03 9.39
CA VAL A 386 -13.32 19.84 8.15
C VAL A 386 -13.61 21.19 7.52
N HIS A 387 -13.49 21.29 6.20
CA HIS A 387 -13.79 22.53 5.46
C HIS A 387 -15.30 22.80 5.47
N PRO A 388 -15.75 24.03 5.84
CA PRO A 388 -17.18 24.31 6.01
C PRO A 388 -18.02 24.08 4.74
N SER A 389 -17.47 24.42 3.56
CA SER A 389 -18.19 24.33 2.29
C SER A 389 -18.02 23.00 1.58
N TYR A 390 -16.83 22.37 1.68
CA TYR A 390 -16.51 21.15 0.93
C TYR A 390 -16.70 19.88 1.73
N GLY A 391 -16.76 19.95 3.07
CA GLY A 391 -16.92 18.78 3.94
C GLY A 391 -15.71 17.85 3.96
N THR A 392 -14.53 18.32 3.54
CA THR A 392 -13.29 17.55 3.42
C THR A 392 -12.27 17.93 4.51
N PRO A 393 -11.39 17.01 4.96
CA PRO A 393 -10.31 17.32 5.89
C PRO A 393 -9.18 18.08 5.16
N HIS A 394 -9.46 19.27 4.66
CA HIS A 394 -8.62 20.05 3.75
C HIS A 394 -7.19 20.29 4.26
N VAL A 395 -7.00 20.55 5.56
CA VAL A 395 -5.66 20.77 6.13
C VAL A 395 -4.79 19.53 5.98
N SER A 396 -5.32 18.37 6.36
CA SER A 396 -4.64 17.09 6.21
C SER A 396 -4.38 16.75 4.75
N THR A 397 -5.35 16.99 3.86
CA THR A 397 -5.24 16.74 2.41
C THR A 397 -4.16 17.61 1.76
N ILE A 398 -4.09 18.91 2.09
CA ILE A 398 -3.07 19.81 1.53
C ILE A 398 -1.69 19.43 2.06
N LEU A 399 -1.56 19.18 3.38
CA LEU A 399 -0.28 18.81 3.97
C LEU A 399 0.27 17.52 3.36
N THR A 400 -0.56 16.49 3.25
CA THR A 400 -0.16 15.21 2.64
C THR A 400 0.19 15.38 1.17
N GLY A 401 -0.61 16.16 0.42
CA GLY A 401 -0.34 16.45 -0.98
C GLY A 401 0.98 17.19 -1.21
N VAL A 402 1.29 18.19 -0.37
CA VAL A 402 2.59 18.91 -0.45
C VAL A 402 3.73 17.96 -0.11
N LEU A 403 3.61 17.16 0.96
CA LEU A 403 4.65 16.21 1.35
C LEU A 403 4.92 15.20 0.23
N VAL A 404 3.88 14.54 -0.27
CA VAL A 404 3.98 13.55 -1.34
C VAL A 404 4.53 14.17 -2.62
N GLY A 405 4.05 15.37 -3.00
CA GLY A 405 4.50 16.08 -4.20
C GLY A 405 5.98 16.44 -4.16
N VAL A 406 6.46 16.96 -3.03
CA VAL A 406 7.89 17.29 -2.86
C VAL A 406 8.75 16.03 -2.87
N VAL A 407 8.33 14.98 -2.15
CA VAL A 407 9.09 13.72 -2.12
C VAL A 407 9.10 13.05 -3.49
N SER A 408 7.99 13.05 -4.24
CA SER A 408 7.92 12.47 -5.59
C SER A 408 8.77 13.21 -6.62
N ALA A 409 9.09 14.47 -6.37
CA ALA A 409 9.98 15.25 -7.24
C ALA A 409 11.46 14.84 -7.13
N VAL A 410 11.90 14.30 -5.98
CA VAL A 410 13.32 14.09 -5.66
C VAL A 410 13.70 12.65 -5.31
N ALA A 411 12.75 11.81 -4.91
CA ALA A 411 13.00 10.45 -4.47
C ALA A 411 12.96 9.45 -5.63
N SER A 412 13.74 8.37 -5.53
CA SER A 412 13.70 7.27 -6.50
C SER A 412 12.55 6.29 -6.21
N ILE A 413 12.02 5.69 -7.27
CA ILE A 413 10.91 4.73 -7.14
C ILE A 413 11.31 3.50 -6.31
N ASP A 414 12.53 2.99 -6.50
CA ASP A 414 13.00 1.79 -5.82
C ASP A 414 13.09 1.99 -4.30
N GLU A 415 13.60 3.16 -3.86
CA GLU A 415 13.65 3.52 -2.44
C GLU A 415 12.25 3.65 -1.81
N MET A 416 11.30 4.20 -2.58
CA MET A 416 9.92 4.38 -2.11
C MET A 416 9.19 3.04 -2.01
N VAL A 417 9.36 2.17 -3.00
CA VAL A 417 8.81 0.81 -2.97
C VAL A 417 9.33 0.03 -1.77
N ASP A 418 10.64 0.04 -1.54
CA ASP A 418 11.25 -0.70 -0.42
C ASP A 418 10.78 -0.19 0.95
N LEU A 419 10.64 1.14 1.08
CA LEU A 419 10.17 1.73 2.34
C LEU A 419 8.68 1.47 2.58
N THR A 420 7.86 1.44 1.53
CA THR A 420 6.47 1.02 1.64
C THR A 420 6.38 -0.45 2.04
N ASN A 421 7.17 -1.31 1.38
CA ASN A 421 7.14 -2.75 1.65
C ASN A 421 7.49 -3.10 3.10
N ILE A 422 8.52 -2.47 3.67
CA ILE A 422 8.89 -2.76 5.07
C ILE A 422 7.79 -2.32 6.05
N GLY A 423 7.14 -1.17 5.82
CA GLY A 423 6.02 -0.69 6.63
C GLY A 423 4.84 -1.65 6.55
N THR A 424 4.36 -1.95 5.33
CA THR A 424 3.22 -2.84 5.14
C THR A 424 3.46 -4.24 5.68
N LEU A 425 4.66 -4.82 5.46
CA LEU A 425 5.03 -6.13 6.04
C LEU A 425 5.01 -6.09 7.57
N PHE A 426 5.46 -4.99 8.17
CA PHE A 426 5.40 -4.80 9.62
C PHE A 426 3.95 -4.72 10.14
N ALA A 427 3.08 -3.96 9.47
CA ALA A 427 1.65 -3.93 9.79
C ALA A 427 1.02 -5.33 9.68
N PHE A 428 1.36 -6.10 8.65
CA PHE A 428 0.87 -7.46 8.44
C PHE A 428 1.33 -8.42 9.56
N MET A 429 2.58 -8.29 10.03
CA MET A 429 3.06 -9.04 11.19
C MET A 429 2.24 -8.74 12.44
N LEU A 430 1.90 -7.48 12.69
CA LEU A 430 1.10 -7.09 13.85
C LEU A 430 -0.35 -7.60 13.74
N VAL A 431 -0.92 -7.67 12.55
CA VAL A 431 -2.24 -8.30 12.33
C VAL A 431 -2.19 -9.80 12.64
N CYS A 432 -1.16 -10.52 12.19
CA CYS A 432 -0.98 -11.94 12.51
C CYS A 432 -0.85 -12.17 14.03
N ILE A 433 -0.05 -11.35 14.72
CA ILE A 433 0.10 -11.38 16.18
C ILE A 433 -1.24 -11.08 16.86
N GLY A 434 -1.98 -10.09 16.35
CA GLY A 434 -3.30 -9.70 16.86
C GLY A 434 -4.30 -10.85 16.84
N ILE A 435 -4.34 -11.64 15.76
CA ILE A 435 -5.19 -12.86 15.67
C ILE A 435 -4.80 -13.88 16.72
N ILE A 436 -3.51 -14.15 16.91
CA ILE A 436 -3.04 -15.08 17.95
C ILE A 436 -3.55 -14.62 19.32
N ILE A 437 -3.28 -13.36 19.68
CA ILE A 437 -3.68 -12.82 20.99
C ILE A 437 -5.19 -12.87 21.17
N LEU A 438 -5.98 -12.48 20.16
CA LEU A 438 -7.43 -12.48 20.23
C LEU A 438 -8.02 -13.89 20.42
N ARG A 439 -7.41 -14.90 19.81
CA ARG A 439 -7.86 -16.30 19.95
C ARG A 439 -7.62 -16.86 21.34
N PHE A 440 -6.55 -16.45 22.02
CA PHE A 440 -6.30 -16.84 23.41
C PHE A 440 -7.05 -16.00 24.43
N ARG A 441 -7.31 -14.71 24.12
CA ARG A 441 -7.98 -13.79 25.04
C ARG A 441 -9.51 -13.92 25.01
N GLU A 442 -10.09 -14.17 23.83
CA GLU A 442 -11.54 -14.32 23.61
C GLU A 442 -11.81 -15.63 22.83
N PRO A 443 -11.58 -16.82 23.44
CA PRO A 443 -11.72 -18.11 22.74
C PRO A 443 -13.16 -18.40 22.30
N ASP A 444 -14.14 -17.97 23.11
CA ASP A 444 -15.58 -18.25 22.92
C ASP A 444 -16.27 -17.24 21.98
N ARG A 445 -15.55 -16.21 21.53
CA ARG A 445 -16.14 -15.21 20.63
C ARG A 445 -16.56 -15.86 19.31
N HIS A 446 -17.79 -15.53 18.87
CA HIS A 446 -18.30 -16.00 17.59
C HIS A 446 -17.43 -15.45 16.43
N ARG A 447 -16.95 -16.36 15.55
CA ARG A 447 -16.13 -16.05 14.38
C ARG A 447 -16.82 -16.60 13.14
N PRO A 448 -17.44 -15.74 12.31
CA PRO A 448 -18.09 -16.19 11.07
C PRO A 448 -17.11 -16.88 10.13
N PHE A 449 -15.90 -16.34 10.04
CA PHE A 449 -14.75 -16.96 9.35
C PHE A 449 -13.64 -17.26 10.36
N ARG A 450 -13.07 -18.46 10.27
CA ARG A 450 -11.92 -18.88 11.10
C ARG A 450 -10.76 -19.26 10.21
N VAL A 451 -9.58 -18.71 10.50
CA VAL A 451 -8.34 -19.13 9.84
C VAL A 451 -8.13 -20.64 10.06
N PRO A 452 -7.85 -21.41 8.99
CA PRO A 452 -7.68 -22.86 9.07
C PRO A 452 -6.47 -23.28 9.92
N PHE A 453 -6.39 -24.57 10.25
CA PHE A 453 -5.30 -25.19 11.01
C PHE A 453 -5.05 -24.62 12.41
N GLY A 454 -6.11 -24.14 13.08
CA GLY A 454 -6.06 -23.70 14.48
C GLY A 454 -5.52 -22.28 14.69
N PRO A 455 -5.24 -21.91 15.95
CA PRO A 455 -4.95 -20.52 16.31
C PRO A 455 -3.52 -20.06 15.96
N LEU A 456 -2.60 -20.98 15.71
CA LEU A 456 -1.17 -20.66 15.61
C LEU A 456 -0.58 -20.87 14.22
N VAL A 457 -0.98 -21.92 13.49
CA VAL A 457 -0.25 -22.37 12.29
C VAL A 457 -0.19 -21.27 11.22
N VAL A 458 -1.34 -20.81 10.74
CA VAL A 458 -1.39 -19.79 9.67
C VAL A 458 -0.85 -18.44 10.14
N PRO A 459 -1.21 -17.90 11.32
CA PRO A 459 -0.63 -16.65 11.78
C PRO A 459 0.89 -16.70 11.98
N LEU A 460 1.45 -17.82 12.47
CA LEU A 460 2.91 -17.97 12.58
C LEU A 460 3.59 -18.12 11.21
N LEU A 461 2.96 -18.81 10.25
CA LEU A 461 3.44 -18.84 8.86
C LEU A 461 3.38 -17.45 8.23
N GLY A 462 2.34 -16.67 8.50
CA GLY A 462 2.24 -15.26 8.07
C GLY A 462 3.37 -14.42 8.65
N LEU A 463 3.62 -14.52 9.95
CA LEU A 463 4.71 -13.82 10.61
C LEU A 463 6.08 -14.22 10.03
N ALA A 464 6.36 -15.53 9.93
CA ALA A 464 7.63 -16.04 9.41
C ALA A 464 7.86 -15.65 7.95
N SER A 465 6.82 -15.70 7.12
CA SER A 465 6.90 -15.34 5.70
C SER A 465 7.04 -13.83 5.48
N CYS A 466 6.42 -12.98 6.31
CA CYS A 466 6.69 -11.55 6.30
C CYS A 466 8.15 -11.24 6.70
N LEU A 467 8.65 -11.86 7.77
CA LEU A 467 10.06 -11.75 8.18
C LEU A 467 11.03 -12.22 7.08
N PHE A 468 10.67 -13.28 6.36
CA PHE A 468 11.43 -13.76 5.21
C PHE A 468 11.56 -12.67 4.13
N LEU A 469 10.46 -12.02 3.71
CA LEU A 469 10.54 -10.95 2.72
C LEU A 469 11.30 -9.72 3.23
N VAL A 470 11.09 -9.34 4.50
CA VAL A 470 11.79 -8.21 5.12
C VAL A 470 13.30 -8.44 5.15
N ALA A 471 13.78 -9.70 5.28
CA ALA A 471 15.20 -10.03 5.25
C ALA A 471 15.88 -9.77 3.88
N TYR A 472 15.11 -9.70 2.79
CA TYR A 472 15.60 -9.36 1.45
C TYR A 472 15.56 -7.85 1.15
N LEU A 473 15.01 -7.03 2.05
CA LEU A 473 15.00 -5.57 1.87
C LEU A 473 16.36 -4.97 2.22
N PRO A 474 16.79 -3.90 1.52
CA PRO A 474 18.07 -3.26 1.77
C PRO A 474 18.22 -2.72 3.20
N PRO A 475 19.44 -2.73 3.77
CA PRO A 475 19.69 -2.17 5.11
C PRO A 475 19.29 -0.70 5.25
N THR A 476 19.35 0.07 4.17
CA THR A 476 18.92 1.47 4.13
C THR A 476 17.43 1.64 4.43
N SER A 477 16.58 0.70 3.99
CA SER A 477 15.14 0.72 4.27
C SER A 477 14.86 0.43 5.73
N TRP A 478 15.61 -0.46 6.35
CA TRP A 478 15.55 -0.72 7.78
C TRP A 478 15.91 0.52 8.61
N MET A 479 17.00 1.22 8.26
CA MET A 479 17.41 2.42 8.98
C MET A 479 16.34 3.53 8.87
N ARG A 480 15.77 3.73 7.67
CA ARG A 480 14.71 4.72 7.45
C ARG A 480 13.44 4.36 8.22
N PHE A 481 13.05 3.09 8.20
CA PHE A 481 11.87 2.61 8.91
C PHE A 481 12.01 2.72 10.43
N ILE A 482 13.16 2.30 10.99
CA ILE A 482 13.45 2.44 12.43
C ILE A 482 13.46 3.92 12.83
N GLY A 483 14.08 4.78 12.03
CA GLY A 483 14.06 6.24 12.25
C GLY A 483 12.64 6.81 12.25
N TRP A 484 11.78 6.35 11.31
CA TRP A 484 10.38 6.74 11.27
C TRP A 484 9.60 6.27 12.51
N LEU A 485 9.75 5.01 12.91
CA LEU A 485 9.12 4.49 14.12
C LEU A 485 9.58 5.23 15.38
N PHE A 486 10.89 5.53 15.48
CA PHE A 486 11.43 6.30 16.59
C PHE A 486 10.82 7.72 16.65
N ALA A 487 10.73 8.41 15.51
CA ALA A 487 10.06 9.71 15.44
C ALA A 487 8.59 9.61 15.89
N GLY A 488 7.88 8.57 15.46
CA GLY A 488 6.51 8.29 15.89
C GLY A 488 6.38 8.07 17.39
N LEU A 489 7.28 7.30 17.99
CA LEU A 489 7.30 7.06 19.44
C LEU A 489 7.59 8.33 20.24
N VAL A 490 8.49 9.19 19.75
CA VAL A 490 8.76 10.51 20.37
C VAL A 490 7.51 11.40 20.33
N ILE A 491 6.82 11.47 19.18
CA ILE A 491 5.57 12.24 19.03
C ILE A 491 4.48 11.68 19.94
N TYR A 492 4.35 10.35 20.01
CA TYR A 492 3.40 9.70 20.92
C TYR A 492 3.66 10.06 22.38
N GLY A 493 4.91 9.93 22.85
CA GLY A 493 5.30 10.25 24.22
C GLY A 493 5.12 11.73 24.56
N ALA A 494 5.43 12.62 23.61
CA ALA A 494 5.33 14.07 23.81
C ALA A 494 3.87 14.57 23.78
N TYR A 495 3.04 14.02 22.92
CA TYR A 495 1.68 14.51 22.67
C TYR A 495 0.60 13.46 22.92
N GLY A 496 0.61 12.33 22.19
CA GLY A 496 -0.48 11.34 22.14
C GLY A 496 -0.78 10.74 23.51
N PHE A 497 0.25 10.31 24.23
CA PHE A 497 0.11 9.69 25.56
C PHE A 497 -0.62 10.57 26.59
N ARG A 498 -0.40 11.90 26.52
CA ARG A 498 -0.99 12.86 27.48
C ARG A 498 -2.40 13.31 27.13
N ARG A 499 -2.79 13.24 25.84
CA ARG A 499 -4.04 13.81 25.32
C ARG A 499 -5.02 12.79 24.76
N SER A 500 -4.70 11.51 24.78
CA SER A 500 -5.62 10.44 24.39
C SER A 500 -6.99 10.60 25.06
N ARG A 501 -8.07 10.61 24.29
CA ARG A 501 -9.44 10.77 24.79
C ARG A 501 -9.83 9.69 25.80
N GLN A 502 -9.27 8.50 25.70
CA GLN A 502 -9.47 7.47 26.72
C GLN A 502 -8.95 7.89 28.11
N HIS A 503 -7.95 8.76 28.13
CA HIS A 503 -7.43 9.32 29.39
C HIS A 503 -8.40 10.34 29.99
N GLN A 504 -9.03 11.21 29.16
CA GLN A 504 -9.93 12.27 29.60
C GLN A 504 -11.28 11.75 30.13
N HIS A 505 -11.88 10.75 29.48
CA HIS A 505 -13.16 10.18 29.94
C HIS A 505 -13.09 9.48 31.31
N ARG A 506 -11.94 9.05 31.74
CA ARG A 506 -11.77 8.40 33.04
C ARG A 506 -11.44 9.35 34.18
N SER A 507 -10.72 10.44 33.94
CA SER A 507 -10.55 11.49 34.94
C SER A 507 -11.90 12.10 35.32
N GLN A 508 -12.80 12.31 34.37
CA GLN A 508 -14.17 12.78 34.62
C GLN A 508 -15.04 11.77 35.37
N ARG A 509 -14.92 10.44 35.08
CA ARG A 509 -15.63 9.40 35.85
C ARG A 509 -15.04 9.12 37.22
N GLY A 510 -13.76 9.38 37.42
CA GLY A 510 -13.09 9.27 38.73
C GLY A 510 -13.43 10.40 39.68
N GLU A 511 -13.73 11.59 39.16
CA GLU A 511 -14.18 12.75 39.94
C GLU A 511 -15.66 12.68 40.31
N THR A 512 -16.53 12.10 39.45
CA THR A 512 -17.96 11.88 39.75
C THR A 512 -18.21 10.72 40.70
N GLY A 513 -17.24 9.83 40.91
CA GLY A 513 -17.36 8.74 41.89
C GLY A 513 -16.80 9.06 43.29
N ARG A 514 -16.32 10.31 43.50
CA ARG A 514 -15.84 10.83 44.79
C ARG A 514 -16.71 11.96 45.39
N ARG A 515 -17.91 12.19 44.85
CA ARG A 515 -18.89 13.11 45.45
C ARG A 515 -20.08 12.33 45.96
#